data_f3702ac4d38dc76d338442d9a34ae873
#
_entry.id   f3702ac4d38dc76d338442d9a34ae873
#
_cell.length_a   1.000
_cell.length_b   1.000
_cell.length_c   1.000
_cell.angle_alpha   90.00
_cell.angle_beta   90.00
_cell.angle_gamma   90.00
#
_symmetry.space_group_name_H-M   'P 1'
#
loop_
_entity.id
_entity.type
_entity.pdbx_description
1 polymer ?
#
loop_
_entity_poly.entity_id
_entity_poly.type
_entity_poly.pdbx_seq_one_letter_code
_entity_poly.pdbx_strand_id
1 'polypeptide(L)'
;MQADHQVAQFLSGKSAHTLALYHHFITEFEKIGQISVEATKTMIGISNGHKRIAWVTQLGRNFIHVVFPLREPHYDNLCFQKVAQVPGSNQFNHHLRILKADDVNDEVLEFMRIAYKM
;
A
#
# COMPACT_ATOMS: atom_id res chain seq x y z
N MET A 1 -12.46 -1.96 -17.72
CA MET A 1 -11.09 -1.66 -18.11
C MET A 1 -10.18 -2.79 -17.65
N GLN A 2 -9.09 -3.02 -18.38
CA GLN A 2 -8.24 -4.18 -18.09
C GLN A 2 -7.63 -4.12 -16.70
N ALA A 3 -7.18 -2.94 -16.27
CA ALA A 3 -6.57 -2.78 -14.95
C ALA A 3 -7.55 -3.14 -13.84
N ASP A 4 -8.79 -2.66 -13.96
CA ASP A 4 -9.83 -2.96 -12.97
C ASP A 4 -10.16 -4.44 -12.95
N HIS A 5 -10.20 -5.08 -14.11
CA HIS A 5 -10.47 -6.51 -14.19
C HIS A 5 -9.35 -7.33 -13.52
N GLN A 6 -8.10 -6.96 -13.76
CA GLN A 6 -6.96 -7.65 -13.16
C GLN A 6 -6.92 -7.46 -11.65
N VAL A 7 -7.20 -6.25 -11.18
CA VAL A 7 -7.30 -6.00 -9.73
C VAL A 7 -8.42 -6.85 -9.13
N ALA A 8 -9.56 -6.93 -9.80
CA ALA A 8 -10.69 -7.73 -9.32
C ALA A 8 -10.31 -9.21 -9.16
N GLN A 9 -9.43 -9.72 -10.00
CA GLN A 9 -8.95 -11.10 -9.86
C GLN A 9 -8.16 -11.29 -8.56
N PHE A 10 -7.33 -10.31 -8.18
CA PHE A 10 -6.63 -10.38 -6.90
C PHE A 10 -7.58 -10.38 -5.72
N LEU A 11 -8.68 -9.64 -5.83
CA LEU A 11 -9.65 -9.51 -4.75
C LEU A 11 -10.62 -10.68 -4.68
N SER A 12 -10.71 -11.45 -5.74
CA SER A 12 -11.65 -12.57 -5.82
C SER A 12 -11.33 -13.63 -4.77
N GLY A 13 -12.35 -14.09 -4.06
CA GLY A 13 -12.21 -15.15 -3.06
C GLY A 13 -11.61 -14.70 -1.73
N LYS A 14 -11.33 -13.41 -1.57
CA LYS A 14 -10.81 -12.90 -0.31
C LYS A 14 -11.94 -12.70 0.70
N SER A 15 -11.59 -12.73 1.99
CA SER A 15 -12.58 -12.55 3.05
C SER A 15 -13.20 -11.16 3.00
N ALA A 16 -14.42 -11.03 3.55
CA ALA A 16 -15.07 -9.73 3.65
C ALA A 16 -14.22 -8.74 4.44
N HIS A 17 -13.56 -9.21 5.51
CA HIS A 17 -12.69 -8.38 6.33
C HIS A 17 -11.52 -7.84 5.52
N THR A 18 -10.82 -8.69 4.78
CA THR A 18 -9.69 -8.29 3.96
C THR A 18 -10.10 -7.32 2.85
N LEU A 19 -11.23 -7.56 2.21
CA LEU A 19 -11.75 -6.65 1.20
C LEU A 19 -12.06 -5.27 1.80
N ALA A 20 -12.64 -5.24 2.99
CA ALA A 20 -12.92 -3.98 3.68
C ALA A 20 -11.64 -3.21 3.99
N LEU A 21 -10.59 -3.91 4.42
CA LEU A 21 -9.29 -3.28 4.68
C LEU A 21 -8.69 -2.69 3.41
N TYR A 22 -8.74 -3.44 2.32
CA TYR A 22 -8.23 -2.98 1.03
C TYR A 22 -8.99 -1.72 0.58
N HIS A 23 -10.32 -1.76 0.58
CA HIS A 23 -11.11 -0.62 0.13
C HIS A 23 -10.92 0.60 1.04
N HIS A 24 -10.79 0.39 2.34
CA HIS A 24 -10.52 1.47 3.27
C HIS A 24 -9.16 2.14 2.96
N PHE A 25 -8.12 1.33 2.75
CA PHE A 25 -6.80 1.84 2.43
C PHE A 25 -6.81 2.66 1.14
N ILE A 26 -7.44 2.14 0.09
CA ILE A 26 -7.56 2.86 -1.19
C ILE A 26 -8.36 4.15 -1.02
N THR A 27 -9.47 4.12 -0.30
CA THR A 27 -10.31 5.30 -0.06
C THR A 27 -9.53 6.40 0.66
N GLU A 28 -8.73 6.03 1.67
CA GLU A 28 -7.93 7.01 2.39
C GLU A 28 -6.84 7.61 1.50
N PHE A 29 -6.25 6.81 0.62
CA PHE A 29 -5.31 7.34 -0.37
C PHE A 29 -6.00 8.30 -1.33
N GLU A 30 -7.18 7.98 -1.77
CA GLU A 30 -7.94 8.85 -2.70
C GLU A 30 -8.27 10.21 -2.08
N LYS A 31 -8.41 10.27 -0.76
CA LYS A 31 -8.61 11.54 -0.06
C LYS A 31 -7.37 12.42 -0.07
N ILE A 32 -6.19 11.82 -0.20
CA ILE A 32 -4.92 12.55 -0.25
C ILE A 32 -4.73 13.15 -1.63
N GLY A 33 -5.06 12.40 -2.68
CA GLY A 33 -4.96 12.87 -4.05
C GLY A 33 -5.36 11.79 -5.03
N GLN A 34 -5.41 12.16 -6.29
CA GLN A 34 -5.80 11.23 -7.34
C GLN A 34 -4.78 10.12 -7.49
N ILE A 35 -5.25 8.88 -7.50
CA ILE A 35 -4.40 7.70 -7.67
C ILE A 35 -4.97 6.79 -8.74
N SER A 36 -4.12 5.94 -9.29
CA SER A 36 -4.53 4.82 -10.12
C SER A 36 -4.02 3.52 -9.50
N VAL A 37 -4.73 2.44 -9.74
CA VAL A 37 -4.44 1.13 -9.17
C VAL A 37 -4.24 0.16 -10.33
N GLU A 38 -3.11 -0.54 -10.33
CA GLU A 38 -2.78 -1.49 -11.38
C GLU A 38 -2.32 -2.81 -10.78
N ALA A 39 -2.82 -3.91 -11.36
CA ALA A 39 -2.35 -5.22 -10.98
C ALA A 39 -1.10 -5.58 -11.78
N THR A 40 -0.11 -6.13 -11.09
CA THR A 40 1.02 -6.80 -11.72
C THR A 40 0.81 -8.30 -11.61
N LYS A 41 1.81 -9.07 -11.95
CA LYS A 41 1.71 -10.53 -11.86
C LYS A 41 1.47 -11.01 -10.44
N THR A 42 2.05 -10.34 -9.44
CA THR A 42 2.06 -10.82 -8.06
C THR A 42 1.50 -9.85 -7.03
N MET A 43 1.23 -8.60 -7.40
CA MET A 43 0.81 -7.58 -6.43
C MET A 43 0.01 -6.47 -7.09
N ILE A 44 -0.56 -5.61 -6.26
CA ILE A 44 -1.33 -4.45 -6.73
C ILE A 44 -0.48 -3.21 -6.48
N GLY A 45 -0.22 -2.42 -7.54
CA GLY A 45 0.52 -1.18 -7.44
C GLY A 45 -0.39 0.02 -7.39
N ILE A 46 0.03 1.04 -6.64
CA ILE A 46 -0.69 2.31 -6.52
C ILE A 46 0.22 3.41 -7.05
N SER A 47 -0.30 4.22 -7.98
CA SER A 47 0.44 5.27 -8.65
C SER A 47 -0.21 6.63 -8.43
N ASN A 48 0.61 7.68 -8.36
CA ASN A 48 0.12 9.06 -8.27
C ASN A 48 0.02 9.73 -9.65
N GLY A 49 0.13 8.95 -10.73
CA GLY A 49 0.11 9.46 -12.09
C GLY A 49 1.51 9.68 -12.67
N HIS A 50 2.53 9.71 -11.82
CA HIS A 50 3.92 9.90 -12.23
C HIS A 50 4.76 8.67 -11.94
N LYS A 51 4.53 8.04 -10.81
CA LYS A 51 5.29 6.87 -10.41
C LYS A 51 4.49 6.00 -9.45
N ARG A 52 4.98 4.79 -9.25
CA ARG A 52 4.43 3.85 -8.29
C ARG A 52 4.85 4.30 -6.89
N ILE A 53 3.86 4.54 -6.01
CA ILE A 53 4.10 5.10 -4.68
C ILE A 53 3.80 4.14 -3.55
N ALA A 54 3.10 3.06 -3.83
CA ALA A 54 2.81 2.03 -2.84
C ALA A 54 2.45 0.73 -3.52
N TRP A 55 2.54 -0.36 -2.76
CA TRP A 55 2.21 -1.69 -3.24
C TRP A 55 1.36 -2.40 -2.21
N VAL A 56 0.33 -3.11 -2.66
CA VAL A 56 -0.35 -4.10 -1.83
C VAL A 56 0.24 -5.44 -2.25
N THR A 57 1.09 -5.99 -1.40
CA THR A 57 1.87 -7.17 -1.73
C THR A 57 1.20 -8.46 -1.30
N GLN A 58 0.28 -8.39 -0.35
CA GLN A 58 -0.42 -9.57 0.13
C GLN A 58 -1.82 -9.21 0.61
N LEU A 59 -2.78 -10.01 0.20
CA LEU A 59 -4.15 -9.97 0.68
C LEU A 59 -4.37 -11.25 1.47
N GLY A 60 -4.11 -11.15 2.78
CA GLY A 60 -4.20 -12.29 3.67
C GLY A 60 -5.64 -12.56 4.10
N ARG A 61 -5.82 -13.55 4.97
CA ARG A 61 -7.14 -13.94 5.42
C ARG A 61 -7.83 -12.85 6.24
N ASN A 62 -7.06 -12.15 7.07
CA ASN A 62 -7.58 -11.10 7.94
C ASN A 62 -6.67 -9.88 8.01
N PHE A 63 -5.86 -9.66 6.97
CA PHE A 63 -4.95 -8.53 6.91
C PHE A 63 -4.63 -8.20 5.46
N ILE A 64 -4.10 -6.99 5.25
CA ILE A 64 -3.38 -6.67 4.01
C ILE A 64 -1.96 -6.25 4.37
N HIS A 65 -1.02 -6.55 3.48
CA HIS A 65 0.37 -6.13 3.63
C HIS A 65 0.67 -5.11 2.55
N VAL A 66 1.15 -3.94 2.96
CA VAL A 66 1.47 -2.85 2.03
C VAL A 66 2.92 -2.44 2.19
N VAL A 67 3.47 -1.88 1.11
CA VAL A 67 4.87 -1.44 1.09
C VAL A 67 4.93 -0.04 0.51
N PHE A 68 5.65 0.85 1.20
CA PHE A 68 5.96 2.19 0.70
C PHE A 68 7.44 2.25 0.30
N PRO A 69 7.76 2.51 -0.98
CA PRO A 69 9.15 2.61 -1.44
C PRO A 69 9.68 4.03 -1.24
N LEU A 70 9.93 4.39 0.02
CA LEU A 70 10.33 5.75 0.39
C LEU A 70 11.81 5.98 0.15
N ARG A 71 12.21 7.25 0.10
CA ARG A 71 13.58 7.67 -0.19
C ARG A 71 14.47 7.71 1.05
N GLU A 72 13.88 7.73 2.24
CA GLU A 72 14.60 7.77 3.50
C GLU A 72 14.10 6.66 4.41
N PRO A 73 14.99 6.10 5.26
CA PRO A 73 14.57 5.06 6.19
C PRO A 73 13.92 5.68 7.43
N HIS A 74 12.78 5.13 7.84
CA HIS A 74 12.05 5.55 9.04
C HIS A 74 12.04 4.40 10.03
N TYR A 75 13.24 4.03 10.50
CA TYR A 75 13.42 2.86 11.37
C TYR A 75 12.72 3.00 12.73
N ASP A 76 12.56 4.25 13.20
CA ASP A 76 12.02 4.50 14.53
C ASP A 76 10.48 4.50 14.58
N ASN A 77 9.83 4.38 13.43
CA ASN A 77 8.38 4.40 13.37
C ASN A 77 7.82 2.99 13.55
N LEU A 78 7.15 2.78 14.66
CA LEU A 78 6.68 1.46 15.07
C LEU A 78 5.56 0.88 14.20
N CYS A 79 4.92 1.71 13.36
CA CYS A 79 3.91 1.21 12.43
C CYS A 79 4.50 0.26 11.39
N PHE A 80 5.81 0.36 11.12
CA PHE A 80 6.45 -0.49 10.12
C PHE A 80 7.01 -1.75 10.77
N GLN A 81 6.67 -2.90 10.20
CA GLN A 81 7.22 -4.19 10.63
C GLN A 81 8.68 -4.36 10.21
N LYS A 82 9.03 -3.74 9.06
CA LYS A 82 10.33 -3.93 8.46
C LYS A 82 10.62 -2.73 7.57
N VAL A 83 11.87 -2.26 7.59
CA VAL A 83 12.38 -1.28 6.65
C VAL A 83 13.63 -1.87 6.03
N ALA A 84 13.66 -2.03 4.72
CA ALA A 84 14.77 -2.67 4.02
C ALA A 84 15.20 -1.84 2.82
N GLN A 85 16.50 -1.54 2.76
CA GLN A 85 17.05 -0.84 1.60
C GLN A 85 17.12 -1.76 0.40
N VAL A 86 16.70 -1.26 -0.75
CA VAL A 86 16.90 -1.95 -2.02
C VAL A 86 18.38 -1.82 -2.40
N PRO A 87 19.10 -2.92 -2.61
CA PRO A 87 20.54 -2.85 -2.85
C PRO A 87 20.89 -1.92 -4.02
N GLY A 88 21.87 -1.06 -3.78
CA GLY A 88 22.38 -0.15 -4.81
C GLY A 88 21.49 1.05 -5.09
N SER A 89 20.52 1.35 -4.23
CA SER A 89 19.60 2.46 -4.48
C SER A 89 19.32 3.26 -3.21
N ASN A 90 18.61 4.39 -3.38
CA ASN A 90 18.10 5.21 -2.29
C ASN A 90 16.68 4.83 -1.92
N GLN A 91 16.23 3.66 -2.31
CA GLN A 91 14.87 3.22 -2.00
C GLN A 91 14.88 2.33 -0.78
N PHE A 92 13.99 2.66 0.16
CA PHE A 92 13.80 1.90 1.39
C PHE A 92 12.36 1.41 1.42
N ASN A 93 12.18 0.10 1.34
CA ASN A 93 10.85 -0.50 1.37
C ASN A 93 10.37 -0.60 2.80
N HIS A 94 9.29 0.12 3.10
CA HIS A 94 8.67 0.17 4.41
C HIS A 94 7.46 -0.74 4.42
N HIS A 95 7.52 -1.82 5.18
CA HIS A 95 6.49 -2.86 5.23
C HIS A 95 5.52 -2.59 6.37
N LEU A 96 4.25 -2.52 6.03
CA LEU A 96 3.16 -2.25 6.97
C LEU A 96 2.10 -3.33 6.83
N ARG A 97 1.66 -3.89 7.96
CA ARG A 97 0.54 -4.83 7.96
C ARG A 97 -0.68 -4.15 8.59
N ILE A 98 -1.80 -4.19 7.88
CA ILE A 98 -3.05 -3.60 8.32
C ILE A 98 -4.01 -4.74 8.66
N LEU A 99 -4.40 -4.82 9.95
CA LEU A 99 -5.27 -5.87 10.47
C LEU A 99 -6.68 -5.35 10.73
N LYS A 100 -6.82 -4.03 10.92
CA LYS A 100 -8.11 -3.37 11.14
C LYS A 100 -8.05 -1.96 10.60
N ALA A 101 -9.22 -1.37 10.36
CA ALA A 101 -9.31 -0.03 9.79
C ALA A 101 -8.52 1.01 10.59
N ASP A 102 -8.55 0.89 11.92
CA ASP A 102 -7.85 1.84 12.81
C ASP A 102 -6.34 1.79 12.67
N ASP A 103 -5.77 0.77 12.04
CA ASP A 103 -4.34 0.71 11.77
C ASP A 103 -3.91 1.75 10.72
N VAL A 104 -4.86 2.26 9.93
CA VAL A 104 -4.63 3.41 9.06
C VAL A 104 -4.87 4.67 9.91
N ASN A 105 -3.94 4.91 10.81
CA ASN A 105 -4.01 6.00 11.78
C ASN A 105 -3.26 7.24 11.27
N ASP A 106 -3.15 8.28 12.10
CA ASP A 106 -2.52 9.54 11.72
C ASP A 106 -1.06 9.34 11.30
N GLU A 107 -0.33 8.46 11.98
CA GLU A 107 1.05 8.15 11.63
C GLU A 107 1.13 7.53 10.22
N VAL A 108 0.29 6.55 9.95
CA VAL A 108 0.25 5.89 8.64
C VAL A 108 -0.19 6.86 7.55
N LEU A 109 -1.20 7.69 7.83
CA LEU A 109 -1.68 8.69 6.88
C LEU A 109 -0.56 9.68 6.51
N GLU A 110 0.30 10.04 7.47
CA GLU A 110 1.42 10.93 7.18
C GLU A 110 2.38 10.27 6.18
N PHE A 111 2.68 8.98 6.35
CA PHE A 111 3.54 8.28 5.40
C PHE A 111 2.87 8.11 4.04
N MET A 112 1.54 7.95 4.01
CA MET A 112 0.81 7.93 2.75
C MET A 112 0.94 9.26 2.01
N ARG A 113 0.90 10.40 2.73
CA ARG A 113 1.12 11.71 2.14
C ARG A 113 2.55 11.86 1.61
N ILE A 114 3.53 11.39 2.38
CA ILE A 114 4.94 11.42 1.95
C ILE A 114 5.10 10.60 0.67
N ALA A 115 4.55 9.40 0.63
CA ALA A 115 4.60 8.54 -0.55
C ALA A 115 3.94 9.22 -1.75
N TYR A 116 2.78 9.84 -1.55
CA TYR A 116 2.05 10.48 -2.63
C TYR A 116 2.85 11.60 -3.30
N LYS A 117 3.65 12.31 -2.53
CA LYS A 117 4.43 13.46 -3.01
C LYS A 117 5.75 13.09 -3.68
N MET A 118 6.11 11.83 -3.70
CA MET A 118 7.38 11.41 -4.32
C MET A 118 7.46 11.63 -5.82
#